data_e2a75466ed38850255c666a8a3756436
#
_entry.id   e2a75466ed38850255c666a8a3756436
#
_cell.length_a   1.000
_cell.length_b   1.000
_cell.length_c   1.000
_cell.angle_alpha   90.00
_cell.angle_beta   90.00
_cell.angle_gamma   90.00
#
_symmetry.space_group_name_H-M   'P 1'
#
loop_
_entity.id
_entity.type
_entity.pdbx_description
1 polymer ?
#
loop_
_entity_poly.entity_id
_entity_poly.type
_entity_poly.pdbx_seq_one_letter_code
_entity_poly.pdbx_strand_id
1 'polypeptide(L)'
;MTAPDGAATGGFGTPDDAGLETATAIARAIRDAGGRALIVGGWVRDTLMGASSKDLDLEVYHLPADRLKTLLSRFGSVNTVGESFTVYKVAGIDVALPRRESRTGRGHRAFEVTGDPDLPHADAARRRDFTINAISWDPLTGEYLDPFDGRRDLAARLLRAVDIRTFGEDSLRVLRAIQFAARFEFRLEDQTRDLCRGIALDDLPSERIWGEMEKLLLLAARPSIGFALGLDLLVIDRLFPEIQALVGCEQEPEWHPEGDVWIHTLLVIDQARTRIDDLDRARKIVVMLGAVCHDLGKPLTTAFLDGRIRSIDHEQEGVAPASAVLDRLNIHTIDGFDVRRQVLGIVAHHLKPGMFRQSPTPVSDGAFRRLAQKVDLELLARVAKSDCLGRTGGFDCSAMDWFLARARDLGVQHAPPEPLVKGRHLLALGLSPGPRVGAILKQVYERQLDGSIATVEDGVALAREILSQSS
;
A
#
# COMPACT_ATOMS: atom_id res chain seq x y z
N MET A 1 26.12 -45.20 -15.37
CA MET A 1 24.76 -45.75 -15.34
C MET A 1 23.83 -44.58 -15.05
N THR A 2 23.16 -44.18 -16.09
CA THR A 2 21.94 -43.33 -16.23
C THR A 2 21.68 -42.24 -15.21
N ALA A 3 21.95 -40.96 -15.63
CA ALA A 3 21.38 -39.75 -15.07
C ALA A 3 19.86 -39.68 -15.36
N PRO A 4 19.05 -39.04 -14.52
CA PRO A 4 17.74 -38.60 -14.93
C PRO A 4 17.78 -37.14 -15.40
N ASP A 5 17.57 -36.96 -16.70
CA ASP A 5 17.05 -35.73 -17.29
C ASP A 5 15.65 -35.39 -16.70
N GLY A 6 15.46 -34.16 -16.33
CA GLY A 6 14.18 -33.67 -15.84
C GLY A 6 14.23 -32.20 -15.55
N ALA A 7 14.66 -31.34 -16.53
CA ALA A 7 14.45 -29.92 -16.46
C ALA A 7 12.95 -29.63 -16.61
N ALA A 8 12.31 -29.31 -15.48
CA ALA A 8 10.97 -28.73 -15.48
C ALA A 8 11.03 -27.36 -16.16
N THR A 9 10.53 -27.27 -17.39
CA THR A 9 10.21 -26.03 -18.07
C THR A 9 8.99 -25.42 -17.39
N GLY A 10 9.22 -24.62 -16.34
CA GLY A 10 8.20 -23.72 -15.79
C GLY A 10 7.81 -22.73 -16.88
N GLY A 11 6.53 -22.68 -17.23
CA GLY A 11 5.98 -21.78 -18.22
C GLY A 11 6.26 -20.33 -17.81
N PHE A 12 7.14 -19.67 -18.55
CA PHE A 12 7.35 -18.23 -18.46
C PHE A 12 6.09 -17.55 -18.96
N GLY A 13 5.50 -16.66 -18.14
CA GLY A 13 4.46 -15.75 -18.61
C GLY A 13 5.00 -14.98 -19.81
N THR A 14 4.29 -15.03 -20.94
CA THR A 14 4.65 -14.25 -22.15
C THR A 14 4.64 -12.78 -21.79
N PRO A 15 5.67 -11.98 -22.16
CA PRO A 15 5.64 -10.53 -22.11
C PRO A 15 4.37 -10.02 -22.84
N ASP A 16 3.95 -8.79 -22.54
CA ASP A 16 2.94 -8.11 -23.36
C ASP A 16 3.50 -7.93 -24.77
N ASP A 17 3.27 -8.92 -25.63
CA ASP A 17 3.88 -9.03 -26.96
C ASP A 17 3.57 -7.78 -27.80
N ALA A 18 2.39 -7.19 -27.64
CA ALA A 18 1.99 -5.99 -28.39
C ALA A 18 2.79 -4.74 -28.00
N GLY A 19 3.08 -4.56 -26.70
CA GLY A 19 3.91 -3.47 -26.20
C GLY A 19 5.36 -3.60 -26.70
N LEU A 20 5.91 -4.81 -26.65
CA LEU A 20 7.27 -5.09 -27.13
C LEU A 20 7.41 -4.94 -28.64
N GLU A 21 6.42 -5.36 -29.44
CA GLU A 21 6.39 -5.15 -30.87
C GLU A 21 6.39 -3.66 -31.22
N THR A 22 5.58 -2.86 -30.52
CA THR A 22 5.52 -1.40 -30.69
C THR A 22 6.85 -0.75 -30.31
N ALA A 23 7.44 -1.11 -29.16
CA ALA A 23 8.76 -0.61 -28.76
C ALA A 23 9.86 -0.95 -29.78
N THR A 24 9.82 -2.17 -30.33
CA THR A 24 10.75 -2.62 -31.37
C THR A 24 10.57 -1.86 -32.68
N ALA A 25 9.33 -1.55 -33.07
CA ALA A 25 9.03 -0.74 -34.24
C ALA A 25 9.55 0.72 -34.07
N ILE A 26 9.35 1.30 -32.89
CA ILE A 26 9.91 2.62 -32.53
C ILE A 26 11.44 2.57 -32.59
N ALA A 27 12.06 1.54 -32.00
CA ALA A 27 13.53 1.38 -32.03
C ALA A 27 14.09 1.27 -33.42
N ARG A 28 13.41 0.58 -34.35
CA ARG A 28 13.81 0.53 -35.78
C ARG A 28 13.78 1.92 -36.43
N ALA A 29 12.69 2.67 -36.23
CA ALA A 29 12.56 4.02 -36.78
C ALA A 29 13.62 4.97 -36.21
N ILE A 30 13.99 4.85 -34.95
CA ILE A 30 15.07 5.61 -34.30
C ILE A 30 16.42 5.26 -34.92
N ARG A 31 16.71 3.97 -35.11
CA ARG A 31 17.94 3.51 -35.77
C ARG A 31 18.05 4.06 -37.21
N ASP A 32 16.97 4.00 -37.97
CA ASP A 32 16.93 4.48 -39.35
C ASP A 32 17.11 6.01 -39.45
N ALA A 33 16.86 6.73 -38.35
CA ALA A 33 17.13 8.17 -38.19
C ALA A 33 18.54 8.47 -37.64
N GLY A 34 19.37 7.44 -37.39
CA GLY A 34 20.74 7.56 -36.90
C GLY A 34 20.90 7.50 -35.39
N GLY A 35 19.82 7.18 -34.65
CA GLY A 35 19.86 7.01 -33.20
C GLY A 35 19.95 5.55 -32.75
N ARG A 36 19.94 5.33 -31.43
CA ARG A 36 19.82 4.01 -30.77
C ARG A 36 18.78 4.08 -29.65
N ALA A 37 17.89 3.09 -29.57
CA ALA A 37 16.92 2.99 -28.51
C ALA A 37 17.17 1.73 -27.68
N LEU A 38 17.15 1.87 -26.37
CA LEU A 38 17.31 0.78 -25.41
C LEU A 38 16.07 0.69 -24.52
N ILE A 39 15.56 -0.51 -24.28
CA ILE A 39 14.61 -0.76 -23.22
C ILE A 39 15.36 -0.74 -21.90
N VAL A 40 14.81 -0.07 -20.88
CA VAL A 40 15.52 0.22 -19.64
C VAL A 40 14.62 -0.01 -18.41
N GLY A 41 15.23 -0.09 -17.25
CA GLY A 41 14.54 -0.05 -15.96
C GLY A 41 13.82 -1.34 -15.55
N GLY A 42 12.60 -1.20 -15.01
CA GLY A 42 11.85 -2.28 -14.38
C GLY A 42 11.55 -3.45 -15.32
N TRP A 43 11.21 -3.16 -16.57
CA TRP A 43 10.86 -4.18 -17.56
C TRP A 43 12.02 -5.16 -17.80
N VAL A 44 13.26 -4.66 -17.96
CA VAL A 44 14.44 -5.50 -18.20
C VAL A 44 14.70 -6.43 -17.01
N ARG A 45 14.66 -5.87 -15.80
CA ARG A 45 14.81 -6.66 -14.56
C ARG A 45 13.72 -7.74 -14.44
N ASP A 46 12.44 -7.35 -14.62
CA ASP A 46 11.30 -8.26 -14.43
C ASP A 46 11.35 -9.38 -15.47
N THR A 47 11.70 -9.07 -16.75
CA THR A 47 11.92 -10.07 -17.81
C THR A 47 13.04 -11.04 -17.46
N LEU A 48 14.18 -10.56 -16.92
CA LEU A 48 15.28 -11.43 -16.48
C LEU A 48 14.90 -12.31 -15.30
N MET A 49 13.91 -11.91 -14.49
CA MET A 49 13.34 -12.72 -13.40
C MET A 49 12.22 -13.66 -13.88
N GLY A 50 11.85 -13.65 -15.16
CA GLY A 50 10.73 -14.42 -15.69
C GLY A 50 9.34 -13.89 -15.28
N ALA A 51 9.26 -12.61 -14.86
CA ALA A 51 8.01 -11.93 -14.52
C ALA A 51 7.52 -11.07 -15.70
N SER A 52 6.20 -10.94 -15.86
CA SER A 52 5.62 -10.01 -16.82
C SER A 52 5.65 -8.58 -16.26
N SER A 53 6.03 -7.62 -17.11
CA SER A 53 5.96 -6.19 -16.82
C SER A 53 5.24 -5.47 -17.96
N LYS A 54 4.32 -4.57 -17.62
CA LYS A 54 3.55 -3.79 -18.60
C LYS A 54 4.18 -2.42 -18.89
N ASP A 55 5.03 -1.93 -18.00
CA ASP A 55 5.61 -0.59 -18.10
C ASP A 55 6.92 -0.69 -18.89
N LEU A 56 6.86 -0.29 -20.16
CA LEU A 56 7.98 -0.26 -21.09
C LEU A 56 8.54 1.15 -21.19
N ASP A 57 9.81 1.31 -20.82
CA ASP A 57 10.56 2.55 -20.90
C ASP A 57 11.65 2.44 -21.98
N LEU A 58 11.68 3.38 -22.94
CA LEU A 58 12.74 3.52 -23.94
C LEU A 58 13.64 4.71 -23.60
N GLU A 59 14.94 4.48 -23.58
CA GLU A 59 15.95 5.53 -23.51
C GLU A 59 16.64 5.66 -24.88
N VAL A 60 16.64 6.89 -25.45
CA VAL A 60 17.04 7.14 -26.85
C VAL A 60 18.31 7.96 -26.93
N TYR A 61 19.32 7.41 -27.60
CA TYR A 61 20.65 7.97 -27.76
C TYR A 61 20.84 8.49 -29.18
N HIS A 62 21.75 9.47 -29.35
CA HIS A 62 22.20 10.03 -30.62
C HIS A 62 21.10 10.64 -31.49
N LEU A 63 19.97 11.04 -30.92
CA LEU A 63 18.87 11.68 -31.60
C LEU A 63 18.39 12.92 -30.84
N PRO A 64 18.48 14.14 -31.37
CA PRO A 64 17.99 15.36 -30.70
C PRO A 64 16.49 15.32 -30.40
N ALA A 65 16.07 16.03 -29.33
CA ALA A 65 14.73 16.01 -28.81
C ALA A 65 13.61 16.35 -29.80
N ASP A 66 13.85 17.35 -30.64
CA ASP A 66 12.93 17.82 -31.70
C ASP A 66 12.73 16.77 -32.80
N ARG A 67 13.84 16.14 -33.23
CA ARG A 67 13.79 15.04 -34.19
C ARG A 67 13.11 13.81 -33.63
N LEU A 68 13.38 13.47 -32.34
CA LEU A 68 12.74 12.38 -31.66
C LEU A 68 11.22 12.59 -31.57
N LYS A 69 10.77 13.76 -31.13
CA LYS A 69 9.33 14.09 -31.05
C LYS A 69 8.63 13.96 -32.42
N THR A 70 9.25 14.48 -33.47
CA THR A 70 8.73 14.38 -34.83
C THR A 70 8.64 12.94 -35.31
N LEU A 71 9.61 12.10 -34.97
CA LEU A 71 9.61 10.67 -35.31
C LEU A 71 8.51 9.92 -34.57
N LEU A 72 8.36 10.16 -33.26
CA LEU A 72 7.38 9.50 -32.41
C LEU A 72 5.93 9.79 -32.82
N SER A 73 5.66 10.97 -33.42
CA SER A 73 4.33 11.33 -33.92
C SER A 73 3.79 10.39 -35.02
N ARG A 74 4.64 9.57 -35.63
CA ARG A 74 4.23 8.53 -36.59
C ARG A 74 3.57 7.30 -35.93
N PHE A 75 3.78 7.11 -34.62
CA PHE A 75 3.26 5.99 -33.85
C PHE A 75 2.00 6.34 -33.03
N GLY A 76 1.57 7.59 -33.04
CA GLY A 76 0.37 8.07 -32.36
C GLY A 76 0.50 9.48 -31.81
N SER A 77 -0.45 9.88 -31.01
CA SER A 77 -0.39 11.16 -30.29
C SER A 77 0.73 11.13 -29.27
N VAL A 78 1.60 12.14 -29.30
CA VAL A 78 2.72 12.29 -28.37
C VAL A 78 2.33 13.24 -27.25
N ASN A 79 2.13 12.70 -26.06
CA ASN A 79 1.92 13.51 -24.85
C ASN A 79 3.28 13.78 -24.20
N THR A 80 3.51 15.03 -23.84
CA THR A 80 4.75 15.47 -23.19
C THR A 80 4.49 15.63 -21.71
N VAL A 81 5.27 14.98 -20.85
CA VAL A 81 5.17 15.03 -19.40
C VAL A 81 6.50 15.52 -18.82
N GLY A 82 6.42 16.47 -17.86
CA GLY A 82 7.57 17.04 -17.15
C GLY A 82 7.99 18.41 -17.69
N GLU A 83 8.18 19.37 -16.76
CA GLU A 83 8.60 20.75 -17.09
C GLU A 83 10.13 20.84 -17.31
N SER A 84 10.87 20.11 -16.48
CA SER A 84 12.36 20.17 -16.48
C SER A 84 13.01 19.08 -17.31
N PHE A 85 12.32 17.96 -17.56
CA PHE A 85 12.79 16.85 -18.37
C PHE A 85 11.63 16.21 -19.12
N THR A 86 11.73 16.17 -20.43
CA THR A 86 10.66 15.70 -21.30
C THR A 86 10.65 14.19 -21.42
N VAL A 87 9.59 13.55 -20.91
CA VAL A 87 9.20 12.18 -21.25
C VAL A 87 8.08 12.23 -22.28
N TYR A 88 8.27 11.57 -23.39
CA TYR A 88 7.28 11.43 -24.45
C TYR A 88 6.47 10.15 -24.20
N LYS A 89 5.17 10.29 -24.02
CA LYS A 89 4.26 9.14 -23.95
C LYS A 89 3.61 8.91 -25.31
N VAL A 90 3.88 7.75 -25.90
CA VAL A 90 3.35 7.38 -27.22
C VAL A 90 2.98 5.90 -27.25
N ALA A 91 1.76 5.57 -27.68
CA ALA A 91 1.26 4.20 -27.78
C ALA A 91 1.44 3.36 -26.48
N GLY A 92 1.33 3.99 -25.30
CA GLY A 92 1.51 3.34 -24.00
C GLY A 92 2.96 3.16 -23.55
N ILE A 93 3.94 3.66 -24.31
CA ILE A 93 5.37 3.56 -24.03
C ILE A 93 5.92 4.92 -23.59
N ASP A 94 6.73 4.92 -22.55
CA ASP A 94 7.47 6.10 -22.10
C ASP A 94 8.83 6.15 -22.82
N VAL A 95 9.07 7.25 -23.53
CA VAL A 95 10.30 7.45 -24.33
C VAL A 95 11.02 8.70 -23.83
N ALA A 96 12.27 8.57 -23.44
CA ALA A 96 13.07 9.67 -22.91
C ALA A 96 14.48 9.71 -23.52
N LEU A 97 15.12 10.87 -23.46
CA LEU A 97 16.56 10.99 -23.71
C LEU A 97 17.33 10.64 -22.41
N PRO A 98 18.58 10.18 -22.51
CA PRO A 98 19.49 10.18 -21.38
C PRO A 98 19.60 11.59 -20.79
N ARG A 99 19.75 11.69 -19.48
CA ARG A 99 19.76 12.99 -18.82
C ARG A 99 21.01 13.22 -17.98
N ARG A 100 21.52 14.44 -18.00
CA ARG A 100 22.48 14.94 -17.01
C ARG A 100 21.70 15.59 -15.88
N GLU A 101 22.08 15.27 -14.67
CA GLU A 101 21.57 15.91 -13.46
C GLU A 101 22.70 16.75 -12.86
N SER A 102 22.49 18.05 -12.76
CA SER A 102 23.39 18.97 -12.08
C SER A 102 22.74 19.40 -10.78
N ARG A 103 23.41 19.11 -9.66
CA ARG A 103 22.88 19.45 -8.34
C ARG A 103 22.98 20.96 -8.12
N THR A 104 21.84 21.62 -7.87
CA THR A 104 21.75 23.06 -7.58
C THR A 104 21.46 23.36 -6.10
N GLY A 105 21.23 22.31 -5.26
CA GLY A 105 20.90 22.47 -3.84
C GLY A 105 20.71 21.15 -3.09
N ARG A 106 19.91 21.15 -2.02
CA ARG A 106 19.49 19.95 -1.27
C ARG A 106 18.05 19.57 -1.62
N GLY A 107 17.75 18.27 -1.65
CA GLY A 107 16.41 17.71 -1.88
C GLY A 107 16.08 17.49 -3.36
N HIS A 108 14.97 16.80 -3.61
CA HIS A 108 14.56 16.31 -4.94
C HIS A 108 14.25 17.40 -5.98
N ARG A 109 14.02 18.67 -5.55
CA ARG A 109 13.79 19.83 -6.44
C ARG A 109 15.07 20.60 -6.79
N ALA A 110 16.20 20.19 -6.22
CA ALA A 110 17.47 20.89 -6.36
C ALA A 110 18.35 20.30 -7.48
N PHE A 111 17.74 19.76 -8.52
CA PHE A 111 18.43 19.26 -9.71
C PHE A 111 17.99 20.03 -10.94
N GLU A 112 18.97 20.55 -11.67
CA GLU A 112 18.78 20.95 -13.06
C GLU A 112 18.98 19.71 -13.93
N VAL A 113 17.94 19.31 -14.65
CA VAL A 113 17.92 18.10 -15.48
C VAL A 113 17.91 18.51 -16.92
N THR A 114 18.94 18.10 -17.67
CA THR A 114 19.06 18.38 -19.12
C THR A 114 19.16 17.07 -19.89
N GLY A 115 18.34 16.90 -20.91
CA GLY A 115 18.45 15.77 -21.84
C GLY A 115 19.74 15.89 -22.67
N ASP A 116 20.54 14.82 -22.64
CA ASP A 116 21.78 14.75 -23.41
C ASP A 116 21.79 13.44 -24.22
N PRO A 117 21.44 13.51 -25.54
CA PRO A 117 21.36 12.31 -26.37
C PRO A 117 22.73 11.63 -26.59
N ASP A 118 23.84 12.34 -26.36
CA ASP A 118 25.19 11.82 -26.55
C ASP A 118 25.86 11.38 -25.24
N LEU A 119 25.09 11.36 -24.13
CA LEU A 119 25.57 10.85 -22.84
C LEU A 119 25.96 9.37 -22.98
N PRO A 120 27.16 8.95 -22.54
CA PRO A 120 27.53 7.54 -22.55
C PRO A 120 26.54 6.69 -21.73
N HIS A 121 26.16 5.52 -22.24
CA HIS A 121 25.19 4.63 -21.59
C HIS A 121 25.56 4.33 -20.14
N ALA A 122 26.83 4.08 -19.83
CA ALA A 122 27.28 3.82 -18.46
C ALA A 122 27.03 5.01 -17.52
N ASP A 123 27.12 6.25 -18.01
CA ASP A 123 26.86 7.45 -17.23
C ASP A 123 25.36 7.67 -17.03
N ALA A 124 24.55 7.37 -18.05
CA ALA A 124 23.09 7.36 -17.93
C ALA A 124 22.61 6.31 -16.91
N ALA A 125 23.15 5.10 -16.95
CA ALA A 125 22.83 4.00 -16.04
C ALA A 125 23.34 4.25 -14.60
N ARG A 126 24.46 4.98 -14.42
CA ARG A 126 25.06 5.32 -13.11
C ARG A 126 24.11 6.04 -12.16
N ARG A 127 23.17 6.82 -12.69
CA ARG A 127 22.20 7.60 -11.91
C ARG A 127 21.06 6.78 -11.33
N ARG A 128 20.92 5.52 -11.74
CA ARG A 128 19.89 4.63 -11.24
C ARG A 128 20.17 4.26 -9.77
N ASP A 129 19.15 3.78 -9.10
CA ASP A 129 19.22 3.40 -7.68
C ASP A 129 20.08 2.14 -7.47
N PHE A 130 19.66 1.02 -8.07
CA PHE A 130 20.27 -0.29 -7.85
C PHE A 130 20.78 -0.88 -9.17
N THR A 131 21.86 -1.67 -9.07
CA THR A 131 22.49 -2.35 -10.21
C THR A 131 21.50 -3.16 -11.03
N ILE A 132 20.54 -3.82 -10.38
CA ILE A 132 19.49 -4.62 -11.03
C ILE A 132 18.53 -3.77 -11.90
N ASN A 133 18.43 -2.48 -11.66
CA ASN A 133 17.64 -1.53 -12.43
C ASN A 133 18.48 -0.75 -13.45
N ALA A 134 19.81 -0.94 -13.45
CA ALA A 134 20.77 -0.28 -14.36
C ALA A 134 21.08 -1.11 -15.61
N ILE A 135 20.43 -2.25 -15.78
CA ILE A 135 20.51 -3.10 -16.94
C ILE A 135 19.63 -2.51 -18.05
N SER A 136 20.15 -2.47 -19.28
CA SER A 136 19.40 -2.09 -20.48
C SER A 136 19.40 -3.22 -21.50
N TRP A 137 18.41 -3.24 -22.38
CA TRP A 137 18.30 -4.25 -23.43
C TRP A 137 18.02 -3.59 -24.79
N ASP A 138 18.77 -3.98 -25.80
CA ASP A 138 18.59 -3.51 -27.17
C ASP A 138 17.59 -4.43 -27.90
N PRO A 139 16.38 -3.95 -28.23
CA PRO A 139 15.33 -4.79 -28.82
C PRO A 139 15.62 -5.18 -30.29
N LEU A 140 16.64 -4.59 -30.92
CA LEU A 140 17.00 -4.89 -32.32
C LEU A 140 18.11 -5.94 -32.41
N THR A 141 19.02 -5.97 -31.45
CA THR A 141 20.17 -6.88 -31.45
C THR A 141 20.03 -8.01 -30.45
N GLY A 142 19.16 -7.85 -29.43
CA GLY A 142 19.03 -8.76 -28.29
C GLY A 142 20.16 -8.61 -27.26
N GLU A 143 21.03 -7.59 -27.41
CA GLU A 143 22.16 -7.34 -26.54
C GLU A 143 21.69 -6.76 -25.20
N TYR A 144 22.24 -7.28 -24.09
CA TYR A 144 22.11 -6.65 -22.76
C TYR A 144 23.33 -5.76 -22.48
N LEU A 145 23.09 -4.51 -22.12
CA LEU A 145 24.11 -3.59 -21.66
C LEU A 145 24.04 -3.51 -20.14
N ASP A 146 25.06 -4.00 -19.46
CA ASP A 146 25.10 -4.14 -18.01
C ASP A 146 26.43 -3.63 -17.42
N PRO A 147 26.64 -2.31 -17.38
CA PRO A 147 27.94 -1.72 -16.98
C PRO A 147 28.22 -1.85 -15.48
N PHE A 148 27.27 -2.32 -14.65
CA PHE A 148 27.38 -2.40 -13.20
C PHE A 148 27.12 -3.80 -12.65
N ASP A 149 27.22 -4.85 -13.46
CA ASP A 149 27.02 -6.26 -13.05
C ASP A 149 25.63 -6.54 -12.44
N GLY A 150 24.59 -5.82 -12.88
CA GLY A 150 23.23 -5.96 -12.36
C GLY A 150 22.65 -7.35 -12.56
N ARG A 151 22.99 -8.04 -13.65
CA ARG A 151 22.59 -9.45 -13.90
C ARG A 151 23.18 -10.42 -12.88
N ARG A 152 24.41 -10.19 -12.46
CA ARG A 152 25.07 -10.96 -11.40
C ARG A 152 24.38 -10.74 -10.06
N ASP A 153 24.10 -9.47 -9.71
CA ASP A 153 23.40 -9.12 -8.47
C ASP A 153 21.96 -9.65 -8.49
N LEU A 154 21.28 -9.64 -9.65
CA LEU A 154 19.95 -10.21 -9.83
C LEU A 154 19.96 -11.73 -9.55
N ALA A 155 20.92 -12.46 -10.12
CA ALA A 155 21.09 -13.89 -9.89
C ALA A 155 21.43 -14.21 -8.42
N ALA A 156 22.17 -13.31 -7.74
CA ALA A 156 22.52 -13.41 -6.31
C ALA A 156 21.40 -12.96 -5.38
N ARG A 157 20.27 -12.45 -5.90
CA ARG A 157 19.18 -11.83 -5.13
C ARG A 157 19.69 -10.71 -4.22
N LEU A 158 20.46 -9.79 -4.80
CA LEU A 158 21.16 -8.74 -4.08
C LEU A 158 20.74 -7.36 -4.57
N LEU A 159 20.40 -6.46 -3.64
CA LEU A 159 20.23 -5.04 -3.89
C LEU A 159 21.55 -4.33 -3.57
N ARG A 160 22.18 -3.78 -4.58
CA ARG A 160 23.42 -3.01 -4.49
C ARG A 160 23.23 -1.64 -5.14
N ALA A 161 23.65 -0.58 -4.47
CA ALA A 161 23.70 0.76 -5.05
C ALA A 161 24.58 0.79 -6.31
N VAL A 162 24.12 1.47 -7.35
CA VAL A 162 24.92 1.63 -8.59
C VAL A 162 26.19 2.44 -8.32
N ASP A 163 26.06 3.58 -7.63
CA ASP A 163 27.20 4.41 -7.24
C ASP A 163 26.96 4.96 -5.81
N ILE A 164 27.80 4.54 -4.88
CA ILE A 164 27.72 4.94 -3.46
C ILE A 164 27.89 6.45 -3.24
N ARG A 165 28.57 7.17 -4.17
CA ARG A 165 28.82 8.61 -4.06
C ARG A 165 27.58 9.44 -4.38
N THR A 166 26.72 8.95 -5.27
CA THR A 166 25.52 9.66 -5.74
C THR A 166 24.23 9.05 -5.23
N PHE A 167 24.27 7.88 -4.61
CA PHE A 167 23.08 7.20 -4.09
C PHE A 167 22.27 8.07 -3.12
N GLY A 168 22.95 8.79 -2.23
CA GLY A 168 22.33 9.68 -1.22
C GLY A 168 21.77 11.00 -1.79
N GLU A 169 21.91 11.27 -3.07
CA GLU A 169 21.34 12.46 -3.71
C GLU A 169 19.80 12.42 -3.77
N ASP A 170 19.20 11.23 -3.82
CA ASP A 170 17.77 11.03 -3.68
C ASP A 170 17.48 10.10 -2.49
N SER A 171 17.07 10.70 -1.37
CA SER A 171 16.75 10.00 -0.13
C SER A 171 15.64 8.94 -0.27
N LEU A 172 14.77 9.06 -1.32
CA LEU A 172 13.75 8.05 -1.62
C LEU A 172 14.35 6.67 -1.93
N ARG A 173 15.59 6.60 -2.40
CA ARG A 173 16.26 5.32 -2.69
C ARG A 173 16.34 4.41 -1.46
N VAL A 174 16.34 4.98 -0.24
CA VAL A 174 16.28 4.22 1.01
C VAL A 174 14.93 3.50 1.14
N LEU A 175 13.81 4.19 0.86
CA LEU A 175 12.48 3.56 0.88
C LEU A 175 12.33 2.55 -0.26
N ARG A 176 12.93 2.83 -1.43
CA ARG A 176 12.97 1.88 -2.54
C ARG A 176 13.76 0.61 -2.20
N ALA A 177 14.85 0.72 -1.40
CA ALA A 177 15.57 -0.45 -0.90
C ALA A 177 14.65 -1.36 -0.08
N ILE A 178 13.88 -0.79 0.84
CA ILE A 178 12.91 -1.49 1.68
C ILE A 178 11.84 -2.18 0.82
N GLN A 179 11.26 -1.43 -0.11
CA GLN A 179 10.21 -1.91 -0.99
C GLN A 179 10.71 -3.04 -1.90
N PHE A 180 11.86 -2.89 -2.53
CA PHE A 180 12.42 -3.92 -3.41
C PHE A 180 12.89 -5.15 -2.63
N ALA A 181 13.48 -4.98 -1.43
CA ALA A 181 13.86 -6.09 -0.59
C ALA A 181 12.66 -6.99 -0.27
N ALA A 182 11.52 -6.41 0.08
CA ALA A 182 10.29 -7.16 0.35
C ALA A 182 9.63 -7.72 -0.91
N ARG A 183 9.55 -6.92 -1.99
CA ARG A 183 8.88 -7.31 -3.23
C ARG A 183 9.57 -8.48 -3.92
N PHE A 184 10.91 -8.52 -3.90
CA PHE A 184 11.69 -9.53 -4.59
C PHE A 184 12.31 -10.56 -3.64
N GLU A 185 12.16 -10.38 -2.34
CA GLU A 185 12.84 -11.14 -1.28
C GLU A 185 14.36 -11.14 -1.47
N PHE A 186 14.90 -9.96 -1.77
CA PHE A 186 16.33 -9.74 -1.97
C PHE A 186 16.96 -9.19 -0.68
N ARG A 187 18.19 -9.57 -0.41
CA ARG A 187 18.98 -8.96 0.66
C ARG A 187 19.63 -7.66 0.19
N LEU A 188 19.77 -6.71 1.10
CA LEU A 188 20.52 -5.49 0.84
C LEU A 188 22.01 -5.75 1.06
N GLU A 189 22.86 -5.29 0.14
CA GLU A 189 24.31 -5.39 0.23
C GLU A 189 24.81 -4.52 1.39
N ASP A 190 25.86 -5.00 2.12
CA ASP A 190 26.27 -4.42 3.40
C ASP A 190 26.73 -2.95 3.26
N GLN A 191 27.52 -2.61 2.24
CA GLN A 191 27.94 -1.22 2.01
C GLN A 191 26.76 -0.31 1.67
N THR A 192 25.80 -0.83 0.89
CA THR A 192 24.56 -0.12 0.56
C THR A 192 23.69 0.05 1.80
N ARG A 193 23.67 -0.94 2.70
CA ARG A 193 22.95 -0.87 3.98
C ARG A 193 23.51 0.24 4.87
N ASP A 194 24.82 0.28 5.04
CA ASP A 194 25.48 1.31 5.87
C ASP A 194 25.28 2.71 5.28
N LEU A 195 25.30 2.83 3.95
CA LEU A 195 24.99 4.06 3.26
C LEU A 195 23.54 4.51 3.55
N CYS A 196 22.55 3.62 3.42
CA CYS A 196 21.15 3.91 3.67
C CYS A 196 20.90 4.42 5.10
N ARG A 197 21.57 3.83 6.10
CA ARG A 197 21.48 4.27 7.49
C ARG A 197 21.95 5.70 7.71
N GLY A 198 22.89 6.17 6.90
CA GLY A 198 23.47 7.53 6.98
C GLY A 198 22.67 8.61 6.26
N ILE A 199 21.72 8.25 5.39
CA ILE A 199 20.94 9.22 4.60
C ILE A 199 19.81 9.81 5.44
N ALA A 200 19.72 11.15 5.49
CA ALA A 200 18.60 11.86 6.10
C ALA A 200 17.34 11.70 5.24
N LEU A 201 16.15 11.65 5.89
CA LEU A 201 14.87 11.42 5.24
C LEU A 201 13.88 12.59 5.40
N ASP A 202 14.33 13.66 6.03
CA ASP A 202 13.53 14.85 6.39
C ASP A 202 13.11 15.70 5.18
N ASP A 203 13.72 15.48 4.03
CA ASP A 203 13.40 16.13 2.75
C ASP A 203 12.33 15.40 1.93
N LEU A 204 11.86 14.24 2.39
CA LEU A 204 10.89 13.43 1.65
C LEU A 204 9.45 13.95 1.82
N PRO A 205 8.76 14.32 0.75
CA PRO A 205 7.34 14.65 0.81
C PRO A 205 6.47 13.41 1.04
N SER A 206 5.35 13.59 1.73
CA SER A 206 4.41 12.52 2.12
C SER A 206 3.99 11.64 0.94
N GLU A 207 3.75 12.23 -0.22
CA GLU A 207 3.30 11.51 -1.41
C GLU A 207 4.37 10.53 -1.92
N ARG A 208 5.66 10.89 -1.81
CA ARG A 208 6.75 10.00 -2.20
C ARG A 208 6.95 8.88 -1.18
N ILE A 209 6.83 9.18 0.12
CA ILE A 209 6.85 8.16 1.18
C ILE A 209 5.72 7.19 0.96
N TRP A 210 4.49 7.70 0.79
CA TRP A 210 3.31 6.88 0.57
C TRP A 210 3.45 6.00 -0.68
N GLY A 211 3.94 6.54 -1.79
CA GLY A 211 4.13 5.79 -3.03
C GLY A 211 5.00 4.54 -2.87
N GLU A 212 6.06 4.58 -2.07
CA GLU A 212 6.89 3.39 -1.81
C GLU A 212 6.26 2.47 -0.73
N MET A 213 5.60 3.05 0.29
CA MET A 213 4.87 2.27 1.30
C MET A 213 3.69 1.52 0.69
N GLU A 214 2.93 2.12 -0.21
CA GLU A 214 1.84 1.45 -0.92
C GLU A 214 2.34 0.25 -1.73
N LYS A 215 3.45 0.42 -2.48
CA LYS A 215 4.08 -0.68 -3.22
C LYS A 215 4.56 -1.79 -2.29
N LEU A 216 5.16 -1.44 -1.15
CA LEU A 216 5.55 -2.40 -0.13
C LEU A 216 4.36 -3.22 0.36
N LEU A 217 3.28 -2.55 0.74
CA LEU A 217 2.09 -3.17 1.31
C LEU A 217 1.29 -4.02 0.30
N LEU A 218 1.21 -3.56 -0.96
CA LEU A 218 0.32 -4.20 -1.95
C LEU A 218 1.03 -5.14 -2.91
N LEU A 219 2.35 -4.96 -3.17
CA LEU A 219 3.08 -5.75 -4.17
C LEU A 219 4.01 -6.80 -3.56
N ALA A 220 4.47 -6.64 -2.32
CA ALA A 220 5.27 -7.65 -1.66
C ALA A 220 4.39 -8.82 -1.20
N ALA A 221 4.85 -10.06 -1.40
CA ALA A 221 4.19 -11.24 -0.83
C ALA A 221 4.32 -11.28 0.70
N ARG A 222 5.44 -10.79 1.21
CA ARG A 222 5.77 -10.68 2.64
C ARG A 222 6.25 -9.27 2.97
N PRO A 223 5.32 -8.33 3.22
CA PRO A 223 5.68 -6.95 3.57
C PRO A 223 6.52 -6.85 4.85
N SER A 224 6.41 -7.82 5.77
CA SER A 224 7.22 -7.90 7.00
C SER A 224 8.74 -7.78 6.75
N ILE A 225 9.24 -8.32 5.63
CA ILE A 225 10.66 -8.21 5.24
C ILE A 225 11.05 -6.74 5.09
N GLY A 226 10.20 -5.93 4.46
CA GLY A 226 10.45 -4.50 4.28
C GLY A 226 10.37 -3.74 5.61
N PHE A 227 9.40 -4.03 6.45
CA PHE A 227 9.30 -3.41 7.78
C PHE A 227 10.51 -3.75 8.66
N ALA A 228 10.95 -5.01 8.68
CA ALA A 228 12.14 -5.43 9.43
C ALA A 228 13.41 -4.73 8.91
N LEU A 229 13.58 -4.63 7.58
CA LEU A 229 14.68 -3.87 6.99
C LEU A 229 14.54 -2.37 7.30
N GLY A 230 13.32 -1.82 7.30
CA GLY A 230 13.05 -0.43 7.67
C GLY A 230 13.45 -0.09 9.10
N LEU A 231 13.27 -1.04 10.02
CA LEU A 231 13.77 -0.91 11.40
C LEU A 231 15.31 -0.93 11.42
N ASP A 232 15.93 -1.88 10.73
CA ASP A 232 17.39 -1.99 10.63
C ASP A 232 18.04 -0.73 10.00
N LEU A 233 17.38 -0.12 9.03
CA LEU A 233 17.84 1.12 8.37
C LEU A 233 17.45 2.41 9.11
N LEU A 234 16.85 2.32 10.30
CA LEU A 234 16.38 3.45 11.10
C LEU A 234 15.29 4.29 10.40
N VAL A 235 14.61 3.72 9.40
CA VAL A 235 13.50 4.39 8.70
C VAL A 235 12.26 4.41 9.57
N ILE A 236 11.97 3.31 10.26
CA ILE A 236 10.81 3.23 11.18
C ILE A 236 10.98 4.24 12.30
N ASP A 237 12.16 4.30 12.93
CA ASP A 237 12.47 5.26 13.99
C ASP A 237 12.27 6.73 13.54
N ARG A 238 12.77 7.07 12.35
CA ARG A 238 12.75 8.46 11.85
C ARG A 238 11.40 8.90 11.29
N LEU A 239 10.70 8.01 10.59
CA LEU A 239 9.46 8.36 9.89
C LEU A 239 8.20 7.93 10.63
N PHE A 240 8.26 6.89 11.47
CA PHE A 240 7.08 6.29 12.10
C PHE A 240 7.33 5.97 13.58
N PRO A 241 7.55 6.98 14.43
CA PRO A 241 7.84 6.76 15.86
C PRO A 241 6.72 6.01 16.57
N GLU A 242 5.47 6.10 16.10
CA GLU A 242 4.33 5.34 16.64
C GLU A 242 4.51 3.83 16.39
N ILE A 243 5.05 3.45 15.23
CA ILE A 243 5.35 2.05 14.90
C ILE A 243 6.62 1.61 15.64
N GLN A 244 7.62 2.49 15.77
CA GLN A 244 8.83 2.21 16.55
C GLN A 244 8.52 1.85 17.99
N ALA A 245 7.51 2.46 18.60
CA ALA A 245 7.10 2.19 19.97
C ALA A 245 6.61 0.75 20.20
N LEU A 246 6.27 -0.01 19.15
CA LEU A 246 5.89 -1.42 19.26
C LEU A 246 7.09 -2.33 19.58
N VAL A 247 8.30 -1.89 19.24
CA VAL A 247 9.54 -2.65 19.46
C VAL A 247 9.84 -2.75 20.95
N GLY A 248 9.93 -3.98 21.46
CA GLY A 248 10.14 -4.25 22.88
C GLY A 248 8.89 -4.03 23.75
N CYS A 249 7.74 -3.70 23.19
CA CYS A 249 6.48 -3.67 23.93
C CYS A 249 6.04 -5.10 24.24
N GLU A 250 6.20 -5.51 25.51
CA GLU A 250 5.94 -6.87 25.95
C GLU A 250 4.45 -7.22 25.92
N GLN A 251 4.14 -8.50 25.71
CA GLN A 251 2.78 -9.05 25.70
C GLN A 251 2.70 -10.29 26.59
N GLU A 252 1.48 -10.69 26.97
CA GLU A 252 1.26 -11.91 27.72
C GLU A 252 1.67 -13.15 26.89
N PRO A 253 2.69 -13.93 27.29
CA PRO A 253 3.20 -15.05 26.49
C PRO A 253 2.19 -16.17 26.23
N GLU A 254 1.19 -16.33 27.10
CA GLU A 254 0.09 -17.29 26.90
C GLU A 254 -0.73 -16.95 25.65
N TRP A 255 -0.91 -15.67 25.34
CA TRP A 255 -1.71 -15.18 24.23
C TRP A 255 -0.85 -14.77 23.00
N HIS A 256 0.43 -14.48 23.23
CA HIS A 256 1.37 -14.00 22.23
C HIS A 256 2.72 -14.71 22.35
N PRO A 257 2.77 -16.04 22.08
CA PRO A 257 4.02 -16.80 22.19
C PRO A 257 5.07 -16.39 21.13
N GLU A 258 4.66 -15.61 20.11
CA GLU A 258 5.56 -15.06 19.09
C GLU A 258 6.50 -13.98 19.60
N GLY A 259 6.19 -13.29 20.71
CA GLY A 259 7.04 -12.28 21.32
C GLY A 259 6.36 -10.92 21.55
N ASP A 260 7.10 -9.83 21.30
CA ASP A 260 6.62 -8.46 21.50
C ASP A 260 5.59 -8.02 20.44
N VAL A 261 5.01 -6.83 20.64
CA VAL A 261 3.98 -6.28 19.72
C VAL A 261 4.53 -6.05 18.31
N TRP A 262 5.82 -5.73 18.17
CA TRP A 262 6.45 -5.55 16.87
C TRP A 262 6.48 -6.85 16.07
N ILE A 263 6.96 -7.94 16.68
CA ILE A 263 7.01 -9.27 16.03
C ILE A 263 5.60 -9.71 15.64
N HIS A 264 4.63 -9.56 16.56
CA HIS A 264 3.23 -9.82 16.28
C HIS A 264 2.73 -9.03 15.07
N THR A 265 2.95 -7.71 15.05
CA THR A 265 2.51 -6.84 13.96
C THR A 265 3.10 -7.26 12.61
N LEU A 266 4.36 -7.68 12.54
CA LEU A 266 4.97 -8.20 11.32
C LEU A 266 4.24 -9.44 10.79
N LEU A 267 3.89 -10.37 11.67
CA LEU A 267 3.14 -11.57 11.32
C LEU A 267 1.71 -11.22 10.85
N VAL A 268 1.05 -10.28 11.53
CA VAL A 268 -0.30 -9.80 11.16
C VAL A 268 -0.30 -9.15 9.79
N ILE A 269 0.69 -8.33 9.45
CA ILE A 269 0.82 -7.70 8.13
C ILE A 269 0.94 -8.75 7.02
N ASP A 270 1.76 -9.80 7.21
CA ASP A 270 1.88 -10.88 6.24
C ASP A 270 0.58 -11.68 6.12
N GLN A 271 -0.11 -11.94 7.23
CA GLN A 271 -1.44 -12.56 7.20
C GLN A 271 -2.48 -11.71 6.47
N ALA A 272 -2.47 -10.40 6.69
CA ALA A 272 -3.37 -9.45 6.03
C ALA A 272 -3.13 -9.44 4.51
N ARG A 273 -1.86 -9.47 4.08
CA ARG A 273 -1.49 -9.48 2.67
C ARG A 273 -2.12 -10.66 1.89
N THR A 274 -2.26 -11.82 2.53
CA THR A 274 -2.89 -12.99 1.89
C THR A 274 -4.42 -12.89 1.76
N ARG A 275 -5.04 -11.83 2.28
CA ARG A 275 -6.51 -11.68 2.40
C ARG A 275 -7.07 -10.47 1.66
N ILE A 276 -6.33 -9.94 0.69
CA ILE A 276 -6.72 -8.69 0.02
C ILE A 276 -6.82 -8.79 -1.51
N ASP A 277 -6.44 -9.91 -2.13
CA ASP A 277 -6.30 -9.97 -3.60
C ASP A 277 -7.62 -9.78 -4.35
N ASP A 278 -8.74 -10.13 -3.73
CA ASP A 278 -10.11 -9.96 -4.22
C ASP A 278 -10.70 -8.55 -4.03
N LEU A 279 -10.02 -7.67 -3.29
CA LEU A 279 -10.48 -6.31 -3.00
C LEU A 279 -10.01 -5.31 -4.07
N ASP A 280 -10.73 -4.19 -4.18
CA ASP A 280 -10.22 -3.01 -4.90
C ASP A 280 -9.06 -2.34 -4.16
N ARG A 281 -8.37 -1.42 -4.83
CA ARG A 281 -7.18 -0.74 -4.29
C ARG A 281 -7.44 -0.06 -2.95
N ALA A 282 -8.51 0.71 -2.83
CA ALA A 282 -8.81 1.46 -1.60
C ALA A 282 -9.05 0.53 -0.40
N ARG A 283 -9.81 -0.56 -0.60
CA ARG A 283 -10.07 -1.56 0.43
C ARG A 283 -8.83 -2.38 0.79
N LYS A 284 -7.98 -2.72 -0.19
CA LYS A 284 -6.65 -3.32 0.07
C LYS A 284 -5.85 -2.47 1.03
N ILE A 285 -5.78 -1.17 0.75
CA ILE A 285 -5.04 -0.20 1.58
C ILE A 285 -5.62 -0.16 3.00
N VAL A 286 -6.95 -0.16 3.16
CA VAL A 286 -7.58 -0.16 4.48
C VAL A 286 -7.17 -1.39 5.30
N VAL A 287 -7.22 -2.59 4.72
CA VAL A 287 -6.85 -3.82 5.43
C VAL A 287 -5.38 -3.80 5.82
N MET A 288 -4.50 -3.39 4.90
CA MET A 288 -3.06 -3.36 5.16
C MET A 288 -2.68 -2.30 6.19
N LEU A 289 -3.21 -1.07 6.10
CA LEU A 289 -2.98 -0.04 7.11
C LEU A 289 -3.66 -0.38 8.44
N GLY A 290 -4.83 -1.01 8.41
CA GLY A 290 -5.48 -1.55 9.59
C GLY A 290 -4.60 -2.57 10.32
N ALA A 291 -3.96 -3.49 9.58
CA ALA A 291 -3.02 -4.46 10.12
C ALA A 291 -1.75 -3.81 10.72
N VAL A 292 -1.22 -2.77 10.06
CA VAL A 292 -0.06 -2.01 10.58
C VAL A 292 -0.40 -1.28 11.88
N CYS A 293 -1.62 -0.73 11.97
CA CYS A 293 -1.99 0.23 13.02
C CYS A 293 -2.80 -0.37 14.19
N HIS A 294 -3.30 -1.63 14.09
CA HIS A 294 -4.29 -2.17 15.03
C HIS A 294 -3.85 -2.09 16.50
N ASP A 295 -2.57 -2.31 16.76
CA ASP A 295 -1.99 -2.41 18.10
C ASP A 295 -1.15 -1.20 18.53
N LEU A 296 -1.22 -0.08 17.82
CA LEU A 296 -0.45 1.14 18.15
C LEU A 296 -0.80 1.75 19.53
N GLY A 297 -1.88 1.31 20.14
CA GLY A 297 -2.24 1.72 21.52
C GLY A 297 -1.57 0.89 22.62
N LYS A 298 -1.05 -0.31 22.32
CA LYS A 298 -0.43 -1.17 23.33
C LYS A 298 0.73 -0.51 24.08
N PRO A 299 1.67 0.21 23.42
CA PRO A 299 2.74 0.91 24.15
C PRO A 299 2.24 1.93 25.18
N LEU A 300 1.03 2.47 25.02
CA LEU A 300 0.42 3.46 25.91
C LEU A 300 -0.33 2.83 27.09
N THR A 301 -0.75 1.57 26.95
CA THR A 301 -1.67 0.94 27.90
C THR A 301 -1.13 -0.33 28.55
N THR A 302 0.00 -0.86 28.07
CA THR A 302 0.58 -2.09 28.59
C THR A 302 1.08 -1.90 30.03
N ALA A 303 0.60 -2.73 30.92
CA ALA A 303 1.00 -2.76 32.32
C ALA A 303 0.94 -4.20 32.88
N PHE A 304 1.74 -4.47 33.91
CA PHE A 304 1.65 -5.71 34.66
C PHE A 304 0.58 -5.59 35.73
N LEU A 305 -0.54 -6.26 35.53
CA LEU A 305 -1.75 -6.20 36.39
C LEU A 305 -2.20 -7.61 36.74
N ASP A 306 -2.47 -7.87 38.01
CA ASP A 306 -2.95 -9.14 38.52
C ASP A 306 -2.10 -10.36 38.07
N GLY A 307 -0.78 -10.21 38.08
CA GLY A 307 0.15 -11.28 37.73
C GLY A 307 0.29 -11.55 36.21
N ARG A 308 -0.24 -10.68 35.34
CA ARG A 308 -0.20 -10.81 33.89
C ARG A 308 0.09 -9.47 33.20
N ILE A 309 0.63 -9.54 31.99
CA ILE A 309 0.77 -8.37 31.11
C ILE A 309 -0.58 -8.11 30.45
N ARG A 310 -1.09 -6.89 30.59
CA ARG A 310 -2.39 -6.47 30.02
C ARG A 310 -2.26 -5.13 29.33
N SER A 311 -2.98 -4.97 28.21
CA SER A 311 -3.08 -3.73 27.43
C SER A 311 -4.56 -3.32 27.34
N ILE A 312 -5.10 -2.83 28.45
CA ILE A 312 -6.54 -2.49 28.55
C ILE A 312 -6.83 -1.24 27.73
N ASP A 313 -7.93 -1.27 26.96
CA ASP A 313 -8.42 -0.17 26.10
C ASP A 313 -7.42 0.26 25.00
N HIS A 314 -6.43 -0.58 24.66
CA HIS A 314 -5.45 -0.25 23.62
C HIS A 314 -6.09 0.05 22.26
N GLU A 315 -7.24 -0.53 21.95
CA GLU A 315 -7.98 -0.26 20.72
C GLU A 315 -8.48 1.19 20.65
N GLN A 316 -8.85 1.79 21.76
CA GLN A 316 -9.29 3.20 21.81
C GLN A 316 -8.08 4.15 21.85
N GLU A 317 -7.09 3.85 22.68
CA GLU A 317 -5.85 4.65 22.79
C GLU A 317 -5.00 4.58 21.52
N GLY A 318 -5.16 3.53 20.70
CA GLY A 318 -4.49 3.35 19.42
C GLY A 318 -5.01 4.28 18.31
N VAL A 319 -6.18 4.89 18.45
CA VAL A 319 -6.78 5.76 17.43
C VAL A 319 -5.93 7.00 17.18
N ALA A 320 -5.41 7.63 18.22
CA ALA A 320 -4.60 8.84 18.09
C ALA A 320 -3.25 8.58 17.39
N PRO A 321 -2.43 7.58 17.79
CA PRO A 321 -1.22 7.24 17.04
C PRO A 321 -1.49 6.76 15.62
N ALA A 322 -2.55 6.00 15.37
CA ALA A 322 -2.94 5.64 14.00
C ALA A 322 -3.30 6.86 13.15
N SER A 323 -4.02 7.83 13.74
CA SER A 323 -4.30 9.11 13.07
C SER A 323 -3.01 9.86 12.70
N ALA A 324 -2.00 9.89 13.58
CA ALA A 324 -0.72 10.54 13.31
C ALA A 324 0.05 9.87 12.15
N VAL A 325 0.04 8.54 12.06
CA VAL A 325 0.61 7.79 10.91
C VAL A 325 -0.10 8.17 9.61
N LEU A 326 -1.44 8.20 9.61
CA LEU A 326 -2.23 8.55 8.44
C LEU A 326 -2.03 10.01 8.01
N ASP A 327 -1.89 10.94 8.96
CA ASP A 327 -1.58 12.36 8.68
C ASP A 327 -0.21 12.50 8.01
N ARG A 328 0.79 11.81 8.52
CA ARG A 328 2.16 11.82 7.96
C ARG A 328 2.20 11.27 6.53
N LEU A 329 1.38 10.29 6.23
CA LEU A 329 1.23 9.71 4.89
C LEU A 329 0.23 10.47 4.00
N ASN A 330 -0.44 11.51 4.52
CA ASN A 330 -1.50 12.27 3.85
C ASN A 330 -2.66 11.38 3.36
N ILE A 331 -3.08 10.40 4.18
CA ILE A 331 -4.12 9.43 3.84
C ILE A 331 -5.50 9.94 4.31
N HIS A 332 -6.38 10.13 3.35
CA HIS A 332 -7.78 10.54 3.55
C HIS A 332 -8.72 9.65 2.73
N THR A 333 -9.17 10.14 1.59
CA THR A 333 -10.02 9.43 0.64
C THR A 333 -9.18 8.93 -0.54
N ILE A 334 -9.32 7.66 -0.91
CA ILE A 334 -8.65 7.05 -2.07
C ILE A 334 -9.73 6.45 -2.96
N ASP A 335 -9.72 6.77 -4.24
CA ASP A 335 -10.65 6.28 -5.24
C ASP A 335 -12.14 6.47 -4.82
N GLY A 336 -12.44 7.59 -4.12
CA GLY A 336 -13.78 7.91 -3.61
C GLY A 336 -14.17 7.19 -2.30
N PHE A 337 -13.31 6.34 -1.74
CA PHE A 337 -13.55 5.62 -0.49
C PHE A 337 -12.83 6.27 0.68
N ASP A 338 -13.51 6.49 1.81
CA ASP A 338 -12.93 7.11 3.01
C ASP A 338 -12.04 6.13 3.77
N VAL A 339 -10.80 5.99 3.29
CA VAL A 339 -9.80 5.08 3.84
C VAL A 339 -9.47 5.43 5.29
N ARG A 340 -9.30 6.73 5.59
CA ARG A 340 -8.94 7.20 6.94
C ARG A 340 -9.95 6.75 7.98
N ARG A 341 -11.23 7.01 7.75
CA ARG A 341 -12.31 6.62 8.65
C ARG A 341 -12.33 5.10 8.88
N GLN A 342 -12.13 4.33 7.82
CA GLN A 342 -12.14 2.86 7.91
C GLN A 342 -10.97 2.33 8.72
N VAL A 343 -9.74 2.82 8.49
CA VAL A 343 -8.57 2.41 9.27
C VAL A 343 -8.74 2.73 10.75
N LEU A 344 -9.15 3.95 11.09
CA LEU A 344 -9.40 4.35 12.48
C LEU A 344 -10.53 3.54 13.12
N GLY A 345 -11.59 3.23 12.35
CA GLY A 345 -12.67 2.34 12.77
C GLY A 345 -12.18 0.92 13.04
N ILE A 346 -11.27 0.38 12.24
CA ILE A 346 -10.65 -0.93 12.46
C ILE A 346 -9.82 -0.91 13.75
N VAL A 347 -8.95 0.07 13.92
CA VAL A 347 -8.14 0.21 15.14
C VAL A 347 -9.02 0.22 16.39
N ALA A 348 -10.07 1.05 16.39
CA ALA A 348 -10.99 1.19 17.54
C ALA A 348 -11.83 -0.06 17.82
N HIS A 349 -11.93 -1.01 16.88
CA HIS A 349 -12.91 -2.09 16.99
C HIS A 349 -12.38 -3.48 16.61
N HIS A 350 -11.07 -3.67 16.37
CA HIS A 350 -10.51 -4.95 15.88
C HIS A 350 -10.77 -6.13 16.82
N LEU A 351 -10.94 -5.91 18.12
CA LEU A 351 -11.29 -6.95 19.08
C LEU A 351 -12.76 -7.38 19.02
N LYS A 352 -13.66 -6.54 18.45
CA LYS A 352 -15.11 -6.81 18.50
C LYS A 352 -15.53 -8.13 17.87
N PRO A 353 -14.97 -8.64 16.76
CA PRO A 353 -15.33 -9.94 16.22
C PRO A 353 -15.14 -11.09 17.22
N GLY A 354 -14.00 -11.13 17.91
CA GLY A 354 -13.74 -12.10 18.97
C GLY A 354 -14.63 -11.92 20.19
N MET A 355 -14.77 -10.69 20.69
CA MET A 355 -15.62 -10.35 21.84
C MET A 355 -17.09 -10.71 21.60
N PHE A 356 -17.63 -10.48 20.39
CA PHE A 356 -19.01 -10.81 20.05
C PHE A 356 -19.26 -12.32 20.12
N ARG A 357 -18.31 -13.12 19.65
CA ARG A 357 -18.41 -14.58 19.69
C ARG A 357 -18.28 -15.15 21.10
N GLN A 358 -17.40 -14.55 21.92
CA GLN A 358 -17.13 -15.01 23.30
C GLN A 358 -18.12 -14.44 24.33
N SER A 359 -19.04 -13.58 23.93
CA SER A 359 -20.03 -13.00 24.85
C SER A 359 -20.87 -14.09 25.53
N PRO A 360 -21.01 -14.04 26.84
CA PRO A 360 -21.83 -15.02 27.59
C PRO A 360 -23.31 -14.95 27.22
N THR A 361 -23.76 -13.82 26.69
CA THR A 361 -25.11 -13.64 26.14
C THR A 361 -25.04 -13.39 24.65
N PRO A 362 -25.97 -13.94 23.86
CA PRO A 362 -25.98 -13.68 22.39
C PRO A 362 -26.01 -12.19 22.10
N VAL A 363 -25.07 -11.75 21.29
CA VAL A 363 -25.00 -10.34 20.85
C VAL A 363 -26.15 -10.05 19.90
N SER A 364 -26.87 -8.95 20.16
CA SER A 364 -28.04 -8.56 19.37
C SER A 364 -27.69 -8.13 17.96
N ASP A 365 -28.64 -8.28 17.02
CA ASP A 365 -28.51 -7.78 15.64
C ASP A 365 -28.27 -6.27 15.60
N GLY A 366 -28.85 -5.53 16.54
CA GLY A 366 -28.64 -4.09 16.70
C GLY A 366 -27.17 -3.73 16.99
N ALA A 367 -26.42 -4.59 17.68
CA ALA A 367 -25.00 -4.35 17.92
C ALA A 367 -24.19 -4.43 16.62
N PHE A 368 -24.47 -5.39 15.73
CA PHE A 368 -23.86 -5.47 14.41
C PHE A 368 -24.21 -4.25 13.55
N ARG A 369 -25.49 -3.87 13.50
CA ARG A 369 -25.96 -2.71 12.73
C ARG A 369 -25.31 -1.41 13.22
N ARG A 370 -25.15 -1.21 14.53
CA ARG A 370 -24.43 -0.06 15.10
C ARG A 370 -22.95 -0.08 14.80
N LEU A 371 -22.31 -1.24 14.84
CA LEU A 371 -20.90 -1.36 14.49
C LEU A 371 -20.67 -1.02 13.00
N ALA A 372 -21.59 -1.45 12.12
CA ALA A 372 -21.55 -1.12 10.69
C ALA A 372 -21.65 0.39 10.38
N GLN A 373 -22.17 1.21 11.30
CA GLN A 373 -22.14 2.67 11.16
C GLN A 373 -20.72 3.25 11.32
N LYS A 374 -19.83 2.51 12.00
CA LYS A 374 -18.49 2.97 12.38
C LYS A 374 -17.42 2.47 11.42
N VAL A 375 -17.57 1.26 10.90
CA VAL A 375 -16.56 0.57 10.08
C VAL A 375 -17.22 -0.45 9.16
N ASP A 376 -16.63 -0.72 8.01
CA ASP A 376 -16.97 -1.86 7.14
C ASP A 376 -16.65 -3.17 7.89
N LEU A 377 -17.67 -4.00 8.13
CA LEU A 377 -17.53 -5.21 8.95
C LEU A 377 -16.74 -6.32 8.25
N GLU A 378 -16.72 -6.33 6.91
CA GLU A 378 -15.90 -7.28 6.17
C GLU A 378 -14.42 -6.93 6.31
N LEU A 379 -14.04 -5.65 6.15
CA LEU A 379 -12.66 -5.20 6.32
C LEU A 379 -12.19 -5.39 7.77
N LEU A 380 -13.06 -5.10 8.74
CA LEU A 380 -12.81 -5.37 10.16
C LEU A 380 -12.55 -6.86 10.43
N ALA A 381 -13.40 -7.74 9.89
CA ALA A 381 -13.23 -9.19 10.06
C ALA A 381 -11.92 -9.71 9.46
N ARG A 382 -11.50 -9.17 8.30
CA ARG A 382 -10.24 -9.53 7.64
C ARG A 382 -9.03 -9.16 8.49
N VAL A 383 -9.02 -7.96 9.08
CA VAL A 383 -7.92 -7.53 9.98
C VAL A 383 -7.94 -8.34 11.28
N ALA A 384 -9.08 -8.49 11.93
CA ALA A 384 -9.20 -9.29 13.15
C ALA A 384 -8.80 -10.76 12.94
N LYS A 385 -9.08 -11.32 11.74
CA LYS A 385 -8.62 -12.68 11.38
C LYS A 385 -7.12 -12.72 11.17
N SER A 386 -6.54 -11.67 10.58
CA SER A 386 -5.10 -11.56 10.39
C SER A 386 -4.38 -11.42 11.73
N ASP A 387 -4.92 -10.63 12.66
CA ASP A 387 -4.46 -10.51 14.06
C ASP A 387 -4.44 -11.88 14.76
N CYS A 388 -5.56 -12.59 14.74
CA CYS A 388 -5.64 -13.92 15.34
C CYS A 388 -4.63 -14.91 14.74
N LEU A 389 -4.47 -14.93 13.41
CA LEU A 389 -3.54 -15.82 12.68
C LEU A 389 -2.08 -15.34 12.75
N GLY A 390 -1.84 -14.12 13.16
CA GLY A 390 -0.50 -13.59 13.48
C GLY A 390 0.10 -14.20 14.75
N ARG A 391 -0.72 -14.80 15.60
CA ARG A 391 -0.26 -15.51 16.80
C ARG A 391 0.25 -16.90 16.44
N THR A 392 1.39 -17.31 16.99
CA THR A 392 2.03 -18.58 16.64
C THR A 392 1.50 -19.79 17.39
N GLY A 393 0.62 -19.63 18.36
CA GLY A 393 0.10 -20.68 19.25
C GLY A 393 -0.99 -21.59 18.67
N GLY A 394 -1.35 -21.47 17.39
CA GLY A 394 -2.40 -22.30 16.76
C GLY A 394 -3.81 -21.99 17.29
N PHE A 395 -4.12 -20.74 17.52
CA PHE A 395 -5.40 -20.27 18.05
C PHE A 395 -6.57 -20.50 17.09
N ASP A 396 -7.76 -20.76 17.66
CA ASP A 396 -9.00 -20.84 16.88
C ASP A 396 -9.46 -19.46 16.42
N CYS A 397 -9.40 -19.21 15.12
CA CYS A 397 -9.82 -17.97 14.49
C CYS A 397 -11.21 -18.05 13.81
N SER A 398 -12.02 -19.06 14.15
CA SER A 398 -13.36 -19.26 13.58
C SER A 398 -14.36 -18.17 14.01
N ALA A 399 -14.10 -17.48 15.11
CA ALA A 399 -14.91 -16.37 15.59
C ALA A 399 -15.08 -15.25 14.53
N MET A 400 -14.03 -14.97 13.73
CA MET A 400 -14.05 -13.96 12.68
C MET A 400 -14.88 -14.39 11.47
N ASP A 401 -14.86 -15.67 11.13
CA ASP A 401 -15.71 -16.24 10.08
C ASP A 401 -17.18 -16.21 10.48
N TRP A 402 -17.49 -16.60 11.71
CA TRP A 402 -18.83 -16.48 12.29
C TRP A 402 -19.31 -15.03 12.29
N PHE A 403 -18.47 -14.09 12.71
CA PHE A 403 -18.82 -12.67 12.74
C PHE A 403 -19.18 -12.15 11.32
N LEU A 404 -18.36 -12.47 10.34
CA LEU A 404 -18.59 -12.05 8.96
C LEU A 404 -19.83 -12.72 8.36
N ALA A 405 -20.06 -14.02 8.61
CA ALA A 405 -21.27 -14.71 8.19
C ALA A 405 -22.52 -14.01 8.78
N ARG A 406 -22.51 -13.69 10.09
CA ARG A 406 -23.63 -12.99 10.72
C ARG A 406 -23.85 -11.59 10.14
N ALA A 407 -22.78 -10.83 9.87
CA ALA A 407 -22.87 -9.51 9.22
C ALA A 407 -23.50 -9.60 7.81
N ARG A 408 -23.18 -10.65 7.07
CA ARG A 408 -23.78 -10.93 5.73
C ARG A 408 -25.25 -11.31 5.82
N ASP A 409 -25.62 -12.19 6.77
CA ASP A 409 -27.02 -12.56 7.02
C ASP A 409 -27.89 -11.34 7.34
N LEU A 410 -27.32 -10.35 8.03
CA LEU A 410 -27.98 -9.10 8.39
C LEU A 410 -27.90 -8.03 7.28
N GLY A 411 -27.19 -8.29 6.19
CA GLY A 411 -26.97 -7.35 5.09
C GLY A 411 -26.17 -6.09 5.48
N VAL A 412 -25.31 -6.18 6.49
CA VAL A 412 -24.55 -5.02 7.04
C VAL A 412 -23.05 -5.16 6.93
N GLN A 413 -22.56 -6.08 6.12
CA GLN A 413 -21.12 -6.33 5.97
C GLN A 413 -20.34 -5.11 5.48
N HIS A 414 -20.95 -4.24 4.66
CA HIS A 414 -20.28 -3.08 4.06
C HIS A 414 -20.81 -1.72 4.54
N ALA A 415 -22.06 -1.68 5.01
CA ALA A 415 -22.71 -0.44 5.44
C ALA A 415 -23.86 -0.76 6.43
N PRO A 416 -24.21 0.19 7.28
CA PRO A 416 -25.43 0.06 8.10
C PRO A 416 -26.68 0.08 7.21
N PRO A 417 -27.83 -0.39 7.73
CA PRO A 417 -29.09 -0.32 6.98
C PRO A 417 -29.45 1.14 6.70
N GLU A 418 -29.98 1.41 5.52
CA GLU A 418 -30.48 2.73 5.16
C GLU A 418 -31.60 3.18 6.11
N PRO A 419 -31.58 4.47 6.58
CA PRO A 419 -32.67 5.01 7.37
C PRO A 419 -34.00 4.95 6.62
N LEU A 420 -34.99 4.27 7.19
CA LEU A 420 -36.35 4.17 6.64
C LEU A 420 -37.05 5.52 6.69
N VAL A 421 -36.97 6.23 7.82
CA VAL A 421 -37.54 7.58 7.98
C VAL A 421 -36.48 8.62 7.63
N LYS A 422 -36.84 9.50 6.69
CA LYS A 422 -36.01 10.61 6.22
C LYS A 422 -36.64 11.95 6.58
N GLY A 423 -35.90 13.03 6.55
CA GLY A 423 -36.36 14.38 6.93
C GLY A 423 -37.70 14.76 6.30
N ARG A 424 -37.91 14.42 5.01
CA ARG A 424 -39.18 14.68 4.29
C ARG A 424 -40.43 14.10 5.00
N HIS A 425 -40.28 12.95 5.67
CA HIS A 425 -41.41 12.32 6.37
C HIS A 425 -41.80 13.12 7.62
N LEU A 426 -40.82 13.69 8.34
CA LEU A 426 -41.08 14.53 9.50
C LEU A 426 -41.62 15.93 9.11
N LEU A 427 -41.17 16.49 8.00
CA LEU A 427 -41.73 17.73 7.47
C LEU A 427 -43.19 17.55 7.06
N ALA A 428 -43.56 16.39 6.49
CA ALA A 428 -44.95 16.05 6.20
C ALA A 428 -45.86 15.89 7.44
N LEU A 429 -45.23 15.69 8.64
CA LEU A 429 -45.94 15.70 9.93
C LEU A 429 -46.07 17.11 10.50
N GLY A 430 -45.67 18.19 9.79
CA GLY A 430 -45.80 19.59 10.21
C GLY A 430 -44.59 20.12 10.99
N LEU A 431 -43.45 19.39 11.08
CA LEU A 431 -42.24 19.95 11.68
C LEU A 431 -41.58 20.95 10.74
N SER A 432 -41.12 22.03 11.33
CA SER A 432 -40.23 22.96 10.61
C SER A 432 -38.81 22.43 10.57
N PRO A 433 -38.04 22.68 9.46
CA PRO A 433 -36.63 22.35 9.38
C PRO A 433 -35.83 22.88 10.57
N GLY A 434 -35.02 22.02 11.22
CA GLY A 434 -34.21 22.44 12.36
C GLY A 434 -33.63 21.27 13.15
N PRO A 435 -32.90 21.57 14.25
CA PRO A 435 -32.22 20.54 15.05
C PRO A 435 -33.16 19.47 15.61
N ARG A 436 -34.43 19.82 15.89
CA ARG A 436 -35.45 18.88 16.39
C ARG A 436 -35.73 17.73 15.40
N VAL A 437 -35.73 18.03 14.09
CA VAL A 437 -35.87 17.00 13.04
C VAL A 437 -34.73 15.98 13.14
N GLY A 438 -33.49 16.45 13.25
CA GLY A 438 -32.31 15.56 13.40
C GLY A 438 -32.38 14.69 14.67
N ALA A 439 -32.80 15.27 15.78
CA ALA A 439 -32.93 14.53 17.05
C ALA A 439 -33.97 13.40 16.96
N ILE A 440 -35.12 13.66 16.35
CA ILE A 440 -36.17 12.63 16.17
C ILE A 440 -35.72 11.56 15.18
N LEU A 441 -35.10 11.94 14.05
CA LEU A 441 -34.55 10.98 13.08
C LEU A 441 -33.55 10.05 13.74
N LYS A 442 -32.67 10.57 14.60
CA LYS A 442 -31.71 9.75 15.34
C LYS A 442 -32.39 8.74 16.26
N GLN A 443 -33.41 9.17 17.00
CA GLN A 443 -34.16 8.25 17.89
C GLN A 443 -34.89 7.15 17.11
N VAL A 444 -35.56 7.51 16.01
CA VAL A 444 -36.24 6.56 15.12
C VAL A 444 -35.24 5.57 14.52
N TYR A 445 -34.08 6.05 14.08
CA TYR A 445 -33.05 5.21 13.50
C TYR A 445 -32.44 4.24 14.53
N GLU A 446 -32.22 4.65 15.77
CA GLU A 446 -31.79 3.72 16.85
C GLU A 446 -32.79 2.58 17.04
N ARG A 447 -34.10 2.83 16.98
CA ARG A 447 -35.13 1.80 17.06
C ARG A 447 -35.16 0.90 15.84
N GLN A 448 -34.86 1.44 14.64
CA GLN A 448 -34.67 0.64 13.43
C GLN A 448 -33.46 -0.29 13.58
N LEU A 449 -32.34 0.20 14.12
CA LEU A 449 -31.14 -0.62 14.35
C LEU A 449 -31.42 -1.76 15.34
N ASP A 450 -32.24 -1.54 16.36
CA ASP A 450 -32.69 -2.58 17.29
C ASP A 450 -33.66 -3.59 16.66
N GLY A 451 -34.18 -3.30 15.47
CA GLY A 451 -35.16 -4.16 14.77
C GLY A 451 -36.62 -3.94 15.23
N SER A 452 -36.87 -2.90 16.08
CA SER A 452 -38.23 -2.55 16.52
C SER A 452 -39.04 -1.86 15.44
N ILE A 453 -38.39 -1.37 14.38
CA ILE A 453 -38.98 -0.70 13.21
C ILE A 453 -38.53 -1.45 11.97
N ALA A 454 -39.49 -1.94 11.21
CA ALA A 454 -39.24 -2.68 9.97
C ALA A 454 -39.75 -1.96 8.71
N THR A 455 -40.70 -1.00 8.87
CA THR A 455 -41.30 -0.25 7.77
C THR A 455 -41.22 1.26 7.97
N VAL A 456 -41.44 2.02 6.91
CA VAL A 456 -41.53 3.49 6.97
C VAL A 456 -42.70 3.91 7.85
N GLU A 457 -43.82 3.18 7.75
CA GLU A 457 -45.05 3.43 8.49
C GLU A 457 -44.83 3.30 10.01
N ASP A 458 -44.15 2.25 10.46
CA ASP A 458 -43.78 2.06 11.88
C ASP A 458 -42.93 3.20 12.38
N GLY A 459 -41.95 3.60 11.58
CA GLY A 459 -41.02 4.69 11.93
C GLY A 459 -41.70 6.05 11.99
N VAL A 460 -42.67 6.33 11.10
CA VAL A 460 -43.47 7.55 11.13
C VAL A 460 -44.44 7.55 12.31
N ALA A 461 -45.00 6.39 12.67
CA ALA A 461 -45.85 6.26 13.86
C ALA A 461 -45.08 6.58 15.14
N LEU A 462 -43.87 6.02 15.30
CA LEU A 462 -42.98 6.34 16.43
C LEU A 462 -42.62 7.83 16.45
N ALA A 463 -42.33 8.43 15.29
CA ALA A 463 -42.01 9.85 15.23
C ALA A 463 -43.18 10.75 15.70
N ARG A 464 -44.42 10.39 15.39
CA ARG A 464 -45.63 11.08 15.92
C ARG A 464 -45.75 10.95 17.43
N GLU A 465 -45.49 9.75 17.98
CA GLU A 465 -45.49 9.52 19.41
C GLU A 465 -44.48 10.39 20.14
N ILE A 466 -43.21 10.42 19.66
CA ILE A 466 -42.16 11.28 20.19
C ILE A 466 -42.57 12.77 20.17
N LEU A 467 -43.23 13.20 19.10
CA LEU A 467 -43.71 14.58 18.96
C LEU A 467 -44.78 14.90 19.99
N SER A 468 -45.76 13.99 20.24
CA SER A 468 -46.84 14.21 21.20
C SER A 468 -46.37 14.25 22.67
N GLN A 469 -45.29 13.53 22.99
CA GLN A 469 -44.68 13.52 24.33
C GLN A 469 -43.81 14.75 24.63
N SER A 470 -43.43 15.50 23.59
CA SER A 470 -42.54 16.66 23.68
C SER A 470 -43.29 17.99 23.48
N SER A 471 -44.64 17.97 23.42
CA SER A 471 -45.55 19.12 23.41
C SER A 471 -46.08 19.38 24.77
#